data_cdb9a063b688508a7f507454cfe7bf4b
#
_entry.id   cdb9a063b688508a7f507454cfe7bf4b
#
_cell.length_a   1.000
_cell.length_b   1.000
_cell.length_c   1.000
_cell.angle_alpha   90.00
_cell.angle_beta   90.00
_cell.angle_gamma   90.00
#
_symmetry.space_group_name_H-M   'P 1'
#
loop_
_entity.id
_entity.type
_entity.pdbx_description
1 polymer ?
#
loop_
_entity_poly.entity_id
_entity_poly.type
_entity_poly.pdbx_seq_one_letter_code
_entity_poly.pdbx_strand_id
1 'polypeptide(L)'
;MSVKDIEHEHSYIKAYEDIQLLKQDVMRPVRMELEVMKPEIYLQRHHIEETIVCFGSARVREEKEAKGKVKAAQEALAKNPGDKNLQHRLYEAEGLLKLAPYYEAARKFANLVIEHAGDRFAVVTGGGPGLMEAANRGAFEKNGKSIGFNITLPHEQHPNQYITKDLAFLFHYFAIRKLHLVMRSKAFVVFPGGFGTFDELFEILT
;
A
#
# COMPACT_ATOMS: atom_id res chain seq x y z
N MET A 1 -44.57 -5.36 -25.75
CA MET A 1 -43.49 -5.57 -24.79
C MET A 1 -43.87 -6.74 -23.90
N SER A 2 -43.16 -7.82 -23.93
CA SER A 2 -43.48 -8.99 -23.11
C SER A 2 -42.91 -8.84 -21.70
N VAL A 3 -43.42 -9.58 -20.72
CA VAL A 3 -42.87 -9.59 -19.36
C VAL A 3 -41.36 -9.92 -19.39
N LYS A 4 -40.95 -10.86 -20.27
CA LYS A 4 -39.55 -11.22 -20.47
C LYS A 4 -38.69 -10.08 -20.98
N ASP A 5 -39.24 -9.15 -21.79
CA ASP A 5 -38.50 -8.00 -22.29
C ASP A 5 -38.20 -7.03 -21.14
N ILE A 6 -39.14 -6.86 -20.20
CA ILE A 6 -38.98 -6.01 -19.02
C ILE A 6 -37.94 -6.58 -18.03
N GLU A 7 -37.94 -7.89 -17.82
CA GLU A 7 -36.99 -8.57 -16.93
C GLU A 7 -35.53 -8.44 -17.38
N HIS A 8 -35.29 -8.13 -18.65
CA HIS A 8 -33.96 -7.92 -19.22
C HIS A 8 -33.54 -6.42 -19.31
N GLU A 9 -34.41 -5.51 -18.88
CA GLU A 9 -34.06 -4.09 -18.87
C GLU A 9 -33.10 -3.73 -17.71
N HIS A 10 -32.16 -2.81 -17.95
CA HIS A 10 -31.27 -2.29 -16.93
C HIS A 10 -32.01 -1.72 -15.72
N SER A 11 -33.15 -1.10 -15.92
CA SER A 11 -34.01 -0.56 -14.85
C SER A 11 -34.55 -1.61 -13.89
N TYR A 12 -34.59 -2.89 -14.29
CA TYR A 12 -35.10 -4.01 -13.48
C TYR A 12 -34.02 -4.73 -12.66
N ILE A 13 -32.79 -4.26 -12.74
CA ILE A 13 -31.67 -4.74 -11.90
C ILE A 13 -31.79 -4.10 -10.52
N LYS A 14 -31.58 -4.87 -9.44
CA LYS A 14 -31.55 -4.32 -8.08
C LYS A 14 -30.41 -3.31 -7.97
N ALA A 15 -30.66 -2.14 -7.38
CA ALA A 15 -29.72 -1.02 -7.35
C ALA A 15 -28.33 -1.38 -6.81
N TYR A 16 -28.23 -2.26 -5.80
CA TYR A 16 -26.94 -2.69 -5.23
C TYR A 16 -26.19 -3.72 -6.10
N GLU A 17 -26.85 -4.32 -7.09
CA GLU A 17 -26.27 -5.23 -8.09
C GLU A 17 -25.92 -4.49 -9.38
N ASP A 18 -26.45 -3.28 -9.59
CA ASP A 18 -26.23 -2.49 -10.79
C ASP A 18 -24.88 -1.73 -10.70
N ILE A 19 -23.84 -2.38 -11.20
CA ILE A 19 -22.50 -1.82 -11.27
C ILE A 19 -22.42 -0.62 -12.21
N GLN A 20 -23.25 -0.55 -13.25
CA GLN A 20 -23.27 0.58 -14.18
C GLN A 20 -23.85 1.84 -13.51
N LEU A 21 -24.92 1.68 -12.72
CA LEU A 21 -25.43 2.74 -11.87
C LEU A 21 -24.37 3.21 -10.86
N LEU A 22 -23.76 2.27 -10.12
CA LEU A 22 -22.75 2.59 -9.11
C LEU A 22 -21.51 3.32 -9.68
N LYS A 23 -21.21 3.16 -10.97
CA LYS A 23 -20.09 3.87 -11.64
C LYS A 23 -20.43 5.30 -12.08
N GLN A 24 -21.70 5.70 -12.11
CA GLN A 24 -22.08 7.06 -12.50
C GLN A 24 -21.59 8.12 -11.51
N ASP A 25 -21.33 9.33 -11.99
CA ASP A 25 -20.81 10.41 -11.15
C ASP A 25 -21.74 10.80 -10.00
N VAL A 26 -23.05 10.74 -10.22
CA VAL A 26 -24.08 11.02 -9.19
C VAL A 26 -23.99 10.04 -8.02
N MET A 27 -23.45 8.84 -8.23
CA MET A 27 -23.29 7.81 -7.20
C MET A 27 -21.94 7.91 -6.45
N ARG A 28 -21.17 8.96 -6.67
CA ARG A 28 -19.90 9.20 -5.95
C ARG A 28 -20.04 9.14 -4.42
N PRO A 29 -21.04 9.78 -3.78
CA PRO A 29 -21.20 9.70 -2.33
C PRO A 29 -21.37 8.27 -1.83
N VAL A 30 -22.18 7.45 -2.53
CA VAL A 30 -22.39 6.05 -2.19
C VAL A 30 -21.09 5.24 -2.30
N ARG A 31 -20.30 5.47 -3.37
CA ARG A 31 -18.99 4.81 -3.49
C ARG A 31 -18.02 5.20 -2.39
N MET A 32 -18.01 6.47 -1.96
CA MET A 32 -17.19 6.91 -0.82
C MET A 32 -17.62 6.22 0.47
N GLU A 33 -18.93 6.09 0.71
CA GLU A 33 -19.46 5.37 1.86
C GLU A 33 -19.06 3.89 1.85
N LEU A 34 -19.14 3.23 0.69
CA LEU A 34 -18.67 1.85 0.53
C LEU A 34 -17.18 1.70 0.83
N GLU A 35 -16.33 2.66 0.44
CA GLU A 35 -14.91 2.65 0.76
C GLU A 35 -14.61 2.92 2.24
N VAL A 36 -15.48 3.62 2.96
CA VAL A 36 -15.39 3.73 4.42
C VAL A 36 -15.82 2.42 5.09
N MET A 37 -16.94 1.86 4.68
CA MET A 37 -17.54 0.70 5.36
C MET A 37 -16.78 -0.61 5.12
N LYS A 38 -16.32 -0.84 3.90
CA LYS A 38 -15.70 -2.12 3.53
C LYS A 38 -14.49 -2.47 4.41
N PRO A 39 -13.47 -1.62 4.57
CA PRO A 39 -12.35 -1.93 5.45
C PRO A 39 -12.80 -2.13 6.90
N GLU A 40 -13.72 -1.31 7.43
CA GLU A 40 -14.21 -1.42 8.80
C GLU A 40 -14.84 -2.79 9.09
N ILE A 41 -15.65 -3.31 8.17
CA ILE A 41 -16.27 -4.64 8.29
C ILE A 41 -15.20 -5.74 8.40
N TYR A 42 -14.15 -5.67 7.55
CA TYR A 42 -13.08 -6.66 7.56
C TYR A 42 -12.16 -6.53 8.78
N LEU A 43 -11.82 -5.30 9.19
CA LEU A 43 -11.03 -5.05 10.38
C LEU A 43 -11.75 -5.57 11.63
N GLN A 44 -13.07 -5.35 11.75
CA GLN A 44 -13.87 -5.90 12.83
C GLN A 44 -13.90 -7.44 12.84
N ARG A 45 -14.08 -8.08 11.68
CA ARG A 45 -14.03 -9.55 11.55
C ARG A 45 -12.70 -10.14 11.98
N HIS A 46 -11.62 -9.40 11.79
CA HIS A 46 -10.27 -9.78 12.21
C HIS A 46 -9.92 -9.31 13.64
N HIS A 47 -10.86 -8.70 14.38
CA HIS A 47 -10.65 -8.16 15.72
C HIS A 47 -9.48 -7.18 15.80
N ILE A 48 -9.36 -6.28 14.80
CA ILE A 48 -8.32 -5.27 14.73
C ILE A 48 -8.88 -3.96 15.28
N GLU A 49 -8.40 -3.56 16.46
CA GLU A 49 -8.82 -2.32 17.13
C GLU A 49 -7.75 -1.23 17.03
N GLU A 50 -6.48 -1.60 17.12
CA GLU A 50 -5.35 -0.67 17.14
C GLU A 50 -4.32 -1.03 16.05
N THR A 51 -3.74 0.00 15.43
CA THR A 51 -2.75 -0.19 14.36
C THR A 51 -1.49 0.65 14.59
N ILE A 52 -0.39 0.18 14.01
CA ILE A 52 0.84 0.95 13.83
C ILE A 52 1.08 1.11 12.33
N VAL A 53 1.19 2.36 11.87
CA VAL A 53 1.30 2.67 10.45
C VAL A 53 2.76 2.94 10.10
N CYS A 54 3.22 2.28 9.03
CA CYS A 54 4.58 2.45 8.51
C CYS A 54 4.54 3.08 7.11
N PHE A 55 5.12 4.27 6.99
CA PHE A 55 5.32 4.97 5.73
C PHE A 55 6.76 4.85 5.25
N GLY A 56 6.98 4.85 3.95
CA GLY A 56 8.31 4.83 3.38
C GLY A 56 8.33 4.59 1.87
N SER A 57 9.51 4.70 1.28
CA SER A 57 9.72 4.60 -0.16
C SER A 57 9.31 3.24 -0.74
N ALA A 58 8.53 3.28 -1.81
CA ALA A 58 8.22 2.10 -2.63
C ALA A 58 9.41 1.59 -3.46
N ARG A 59 10.50 2.36 -3.58
CA ARG A 59 11.66 2.05 -4.44
C ARG A 59 12.81 1.36 -3.73
N VAL A 60 12.92 1.50 -2.42
CA VAL A 60 13.97 0.85 -1.62
C VAL A 60 13.81 -0.67 -1.67
N ARG A 61 14.92 -1.38 -1.74
CA ARG A 61 14.96 -2.85 -1.83
C ARG A 61 15.89 -3.42 -0.79
N GLU A 62 15.73 -4.71 -0.52
CA GLU A 62 16.67 -5.50 0.25
C GLU A 62 18.10 -5.37 -0.34
N GLU A 63 19.11 -5.38 0.51
CA GLU A 63 20.50 -5.05 0.12
C GLU A 63 21.01 -5.89 -1.05
N LYS A 64 20.70 -7.20 -1.06
CA LYS A 64 21.09 -8.11 -2.14
C LYS A 64 20.50 -7.69 -3.49
N GLU A 65 19.23 -7.33 -3.52
CA GLU A 65 18.55 -6.87 -4.75
C GLU A 65 19.11 -5.50 -5.17
N ALA A 66 19.31 -4.59 -4.23
CA ALA A 66 19.86 -3.25 -4.49
C ALA A 66 21.28 -3.33 -5.08
N LYS A 67 22.15 -4.17 -4.52
CA LYS A 67 23.49 -4.46 -5.09
C LYS A 67 23.41 -5.02 -6.51
N GLY A 68 22.46 -5.93 -6.77
CA GLY A 68 22.21 -6.47 -8.11
C GLY A 68 21.83 -5.38 -9.12
N LYS A 69 20.98 -4.44 -8.72
CA LYS A 69 20.57 -3.29 -9.56
C LYS A 69 21.74 -2.35 -9.88
N VAL A 70 22.60 -2.07 -8.89
CA VAL A 70 23.81 -1.27 -9.13
C VAL A 70 24.74 -1.96 -10.13
N LYS A 71 25.00 -3.25 -9.94
CA LYS A 71 25.84 -4.03 -10.85
C LYS A 71 25.30 -4.03 -12.27
N ALA A 72 24.00 -4.26 -12.45
CA ALA A 72 23.35 -4.23 -13.77
C ALA A 72 23.44 -2.84 -14.43
N ALA A 73 23.30 -1.76 -13.65
CA ALA A 73 23.44 -0.39 -14.14
C ALA A 73 24.89 -0.09 -14.56
N GLN A 74 25.90 -0.55 -13.79
CA GLN A 74 27.32 -0.42 -14.11
C GLN A 74 27.67 -1.16 -15.41
N GLU A 75 27.20 -2.39 -15.57
CA GLU A 75 27.42 -3.19 -16.77
C GLU A 75 26.78 -2.56 -18.02
N ALA A 76 25.60 -1.95 -17.88
CA ALA A 76 24.93 -1.24 -18.95
C ALA A 76 25.70 0.04 -19.35
N LEU A 77 26.15 0.81 -18.37
CA LEU A 77 26.95 2.03 -18.60
C LEU A 77 28.33 1.71 -19.24
N ALA A 78 28.97 0.62 -18.84
CA ALA A 78 30.24 0.19 -19.40
C ALA A 78 30.15 -0.10 -20.92
N LYS A 79 28.97 -0.52 -21.42
CA LYS A 79 28.73 -0.73 -22.87
C LYS A 79 28.51 0.58 -23.63
N ASN A 80 27.99 1.62 -22.98
CA ASN A 80 27.72 2.94 -23.56
C ASN A 80 28.10 4.06 -22.57
N PRO A 81 29.40 4.37 -22.37
CA PRO A 81 29.86 5.28 -21.30
C PRO A 81 29.35 6.73 -21.43
N GLY A 82 29.02 7.17 -22.67
CA GLY A 82 28.52 8.51 -22.95
C GLY A 82 27.01 8.71 -22.76
N ASP A 83 26.25 7.65 -22.45
CA ASP A 83 24.79 7.74 -22.31
C ASP A 83 24.40 8.35 -20.97
N LYS A 84 23.86 9.58 -21.00
CA LYS A 84 23.41 10.31 -19.81
C LYS A 84 22.28 9.61 -19.06
N ASN A 85 21.40 8.86 -19.76
CA ASN A 85 20.31 8.12 -19.11
C ASN A 85 20.87 6.95 -18.29
N LEU A 86 21.90 6.26 -18.82
CA LEU A 86 22.55 5.17 -18.08
C LEU A 86 23.35 5.70 -16.89
N GLN A 87 24.00 6.86 -17.02
CA GLN A 87 24.66 7.55 -15.90
C GLN A 87 23.64 7.90 -14.81
N HIS A 88 22.48 8.46 -15.19
CA HIS A 88 21.41 8.78 -14.25
C HIS A 88 20.86 7.52 -13.54
N ARG A 89 20.63 6.44 -14.28
CA ARG A 89 20.18 5.15 -13.72
C ARG A 89 21.17 4.58 -12.70
N LEU A 90 22.47 4.67 -12.98
CA LEU A 90 23.48 4.24 -12.03
C LEU A 90 23.45 5.10 -10.75
N TYR A 91 23.40 6.43 -10.91
CA TYR A 91 23.28 7.35 -9.78
C TYR A 91 22.05 7.05 -8.89
N GLU A 92 20.89 6.80 -9.52
CA GLU A 92 19.67 6.42 -8.78
C GLU A 92 19.83 5.06 -8.06
N ALA A 93 20.41 4.06 -8.73
CA ALA A 93 20.63 2.74 -8.14
C ALA A 93 21.58 2.81 -6.92
N GLU A 94 22.67 3.59 -7.03
CA GLU A 94 23.60 3.82 -5.92
C GLU A 94 22.93 4.58 -4.77
N GLY A 95 22.09 5.57 -5.08
CA GLY A 95 21.29 6.29 -4.10
C GLY A 95 20.34 5.37 -3.34
N LEU A 96 19.65 4.47 -4.04
CA LEU A 96 18.75 3.49 -3.43
C LEU A 96 19.50 2.43 -2.61
N LEU A 97 20.72 2.02 -3.04
CA LEU A 97 21.54 1.11 -2.26
C LEU A 97 21.91 1.69 -0.89
N LYS A 98 22.19 3.00 -0.81
CA LYS A 98 22.46 3.67 0.49
C LYS A 98 21.25 3.61 1.44
N LEU A 99 20.05 3.46 0.91
CA LEU A 99 18.82 3.34 1.69
C LEU A 99 18.44 1.88 2.01
N ALA A 100 19.13 0.89 1.46
CA ALA A 100 18.85 -0.53 1.68
C ALA A 100 18.85 -0.93 3.17
N PRO A 101 19.71 -0.39 4.08
CA PRO A 101 19.64 -0.70 5.50
C PRO A 101 18.27 -0.39 6.14
N TYR A 102 17.52 0.58 5.60
CA TYR A 102 16.17 0.89 6.10
C TYR A 102 15.14 -0.18 5.76
N TYR A 103 15.38 -1.02 4.74
CA TYR A 103 14.53 -2.18 4.47
C TYR A 103 14.57 -3.15 5.65
N GLU A 104 15.77 -3.51 6.12
CA GLU A 104 15.93 -4.38 7.28
C GLU A 104 15.46 -3.71 8.58
N ALA A 105 15.65 -2.39 8.72
CA ALA A 105 15.16 -1.64 9.86
C ALA A 105 13.61 -1.68 9.94
N ALA A 106 12.91 -1.46 8.81
CA ALA A 106 11.45 -1.53 8.75
C ALA A 106 10.93 -2.95 9.05
N ARG A 107 11.57 -3.97 8.48
CA ARG A 107 11.25 -5.37 8.75
C ARG A 107 11.44 -5.73 10.22
N LYS A 108 12.61 -5.37 10.79
CA LYS A 108 12.93 -5.61 12.20
C LYS A 108 11.99 -4.86 13.13
N PHE A 109 11.64 -3.61 12.82
CA PHE A 109 10.68 -2.84 13.59
C PHE A 109 9.35 -3.57 13.69
N ALA A 110 8.77 -3.99 12.55
CA ALA A 110 7.51 -4.70 12.54
C ALA A 110 7.57 -6.06 13.26
N ASN A 111 8.69 -6.78 13.14
CA ASN A 111 8.96 -7.99 13.94
C ASN A 111 8.85 -7.69 15.45
N LEU A 112 9.54 -6.65 15.93
CA LEU A 112 9.55 -6.26 17.33
C LEU A 112 8.16 -5.83 17.82
N VAL A 113 7.39 -5.12 17.00
CA VAL A 113 6.00 -4.76 17.32
C VAL A 113 5.18 -6.01 17.64
N ILE A 114 5.20 -7.00 16.75
CA ILE A 114 4.42 -8.22 16.96
C ILE A 114 4.98 -9.06 18.12
N GLU A 115 6.29 -9.15 18.25
CA GLU A 115 6.95 -9.92 19.32
C GLU A 115 6.62 -9.38 20.72
N HIS A 116 6.52 -8.06 20.89
CA HIS A 116 6.31 -7.43 22.19
C HIS A 116 4.84 -7.12 22.49
N ALA A 117 4.02 -6.86 21.49
CA ALA A 117 2.63 -6.46 21.65
C ALA A 117 1.62 -7.56 21.25
N GLY A 118 2.08 -8.65 20.63
CA GLY A 118 1.21 -9.74 20.18
C GLY A 118 0.13 -9.24 19.21
N ASP A 119 -1.08 -9.72 19.43
CA ASP A 119 -2.26 -9.37 18.60
C ASP A 119 -2.85 -7.98 18.88
N ARG A 120 -2.29 -7.23 19.82
CA ARG A 120 -2.79 -5.90 20.18
C ARG A 120 -2.71 -4.94 18.99
N PHE A 121 -1.61 -4.96 18.24
CA PHE A 121 -1.42 -4.08 17.11
C PHE A 121 -1.33 -4.85 15.79
N ALA A 122 -2.02 -4.36 14.77
CA ALA A 122 -1.75 -4.74 13.40
C ALA A 122 -0.80 -3.71 12.74
N VAL A 123 0.11 -4.18 11.91
CA VAL A 123 1.00 -3.32 11.12
C VAL A 123 0.30 -2.92 9.83
N VAL A 124 0.19 -1.61 9.58
CA VAL A 124 -0.47 -1.04 8.41
C VAL A 124 0.54 -0.33 7.52
N THR A 125 0.41 -0.50 6.23
CA THR A 125 1.18 0.22 5.22
C THR A 125 0.29 0.62 4.05
N GLY A 126 0.85 1.36 3.08
CA GLY A 126 0.21 1.57 1.78
C GLY A 126 0.11 0.31 0.90
N GLY A 127 0.56 -0.84 1.37
CA GLY A 127 0.41 -2.14 0.71
C GLY A 127 1.33 -2.38 -0.50
N GLY A 128 2.13 -1.38 -0.90
CA GLY A 128 3.05 -1.46 -2.04
C GLY A 128 4.39 -2.14 -1.71
N PRO A 129 5.32 -2.10 -2.67
CA PRO A 129 6.67 -2.66 -2.50
C PRO A 129 7.58 -1.79 -1.62
N GLY A 130 8.82 -2.19 -1.47
CA GLY A 130 9.86 -1.43 -0.78
C GLY A 130 9.73 -1.45 0.72
N LEU A 131 9.80 -0.29 1.37
CA LEU A 131 9.74 -0.19 2.83
C LEU A 131 8.38 -0.59 3.39
N MET A 132 7.31 -0.41 2.62
CA MET A 132 5.98 -0.91 2.96
C MET A 132 5.97 -2.44 3.01
N GLU A 133 6.52 -3.08 1.97
CA GLU A 133 6.68 -4.54 1.92
C GLU A 133 7.55 -5.04 3.07
N ALA A 134 8.65 -4.35 3.38
CA ALA A 134 9.53 -4.73 4.50
C ALA A 134 8.79 -4.76 5.84
N ALA A 135 7.97 -3.75 6.12
CA ALA A 135 7.16 -3.69 7.34
C ALA A 135 6.07 -4.79 7.36
N ASN A 136 5.34 -4.98 6.25
CA ASN A 136 4.37 -6.07 6.16
C ASN A 136 5.03 -7.44 6.34
N ARG A 137 6.21 -7.67 5.72
CA ARG A 137 7.00 -8.89 5.85
C ARG A 137 7.42 -9.15 7.30
N GLY A 138 7.88 -8.10 7.99
CA GLY A 138 8.26 -8.21 9.40
C GLY A 138 7.09 -8.70 10.27
N ALA A 139 5.91 -8.14 10.11
CA ALA A 139 4.72 -8.59 10.83
C ALA A 139 4.34 -10.03 10.45
N PHE A 140 4.34 -10.36 9.16
CA PHE A 140 4.01 -11.70 8.65
C PHE A 140 4.94 -12.79 9.20
N GLU A 141 6.25 -12.54 9.27
CA GLU A 141 7.26 -13.48 9.78
C GLU A 141 7.08 -13.84 11.26
N LYS A 142 6.38 -12.98 12.02
CA LYS A 142 6.01 -13.21 13.42
C LYS A 142 4.56 -13.66 13.60
N ASN A 143 3.89 -14.07 12.51
CA ASN A 143 2.47 -14.44 12.49
C ASN A 143 1.52 -13.32 12.95
N GLY A 144 1.97 -12.07 12.91
CA GLY A 144 1.14 -10.91 13.22
C GLY A 144 0.26 -10.48 12.05
N LYS A 145 -0.78 -9.70 12.36
CA LYS A 145 -1.68 -9.14 11.34
C LYS A 145 -1.01 -7.99 10.60
N SER A 146 -1.09 -8.06 9.28
CA SER A 146 -0.45 -7.14 8.34
C SER A 146 -1.50 -6.64 7.35
N ILE A 147 -1.64 -5.31 7.22
CA ILE A 147 -2.69 -4.64 6.44
C ILE A 147 -2.05 -3.83 5.31
N GLY A 148 -2.67 -3.84 4.14
CA GLY A 148 -2.30 -3.00 3.01
C GLY A 148 -3.46 -2.11 2.56
N PHE A 149 -3.29 -0.79 2.65
CA PHE A 149 -4.22 0.19 2.11
C PHE A 149 -3.71 0.76 0.79
N ASN A 150 -3.92 0.01 -0.29
CA ASN A 150 -3.50 0.38 -1.63
C ASN A 150 -4.41 1.48 -2.22
N ILE A 151 -3.87 2.24 -3.16
CA ILE A 151 -4.62 3.26 -3.92
C ILE A 151 -4.48 2.97 -5.41
N THR A 152 -5.52 3.24 -6.17
CA THR A 152 -5.45 3.15 -7.63
C THR A 152 -4.54 4.27 -8.15
N LEU A 153 -3.44 3.89 -8.80
CA LEU A 153 -2.48 4.79 -9.44
C LEU A 153 -2.45 4.55 -10.96
N PRO A 154 -2.04 5.56 -11.77
CA PRO A 154 -1.90 5.41 -13.22
C PRO A 154 -0.93 4.28 -13.63
N HIS A 155 0.07 4.00 -12.82
CA HIS A 155 0.95 2.85 -12.96
C HIS A 155 0.56 1.80 -11.92
N GLU A 156 0.17 0.61 -12.37
CA GLU A 156 -0.25 -0.48 -11.50
C GLU A 156 0.82 -0.81 -10.47
N GLN A 157 0.41 -0.76 -9.20
CA GLN A 157 1.17 -1.32 -8.09
C GLN A 157 0.40 -2.52 -7.55
N HIS A 158 0.99 -3.70 -7.66
CA HIS A 158 0.42 -4.87 -7.02
C HIS A 158 0.62 -4.82 -5.51
N PRO A 159 -0.35 -5.31 -4.72
CA PRO A 159 -0.16 -5.47 -3.29
C PRO A 159 1.01 -6.44 -3.02
N ASN A 160 1.79 -6.17 -1.98
CA ASN A 160 2.86 -7.08 -1.61
C ASN A 160 2.28 -8.39 -0.99
N GLN A 161 3.05 -9.47 -1.10
CA GLN A 161 2.59 -10.82 -0.73
C GLN A 161 2.50 -11.08 0.79
N TYR A 162 2.95 -10.13 1.62
CA TYR A 162 3.02 -10.30 3.07
C TYR A 162 1.81 -9.70 3.79
N ILE A 163 0.81 -9.25 3.06
CA ILE A 163 -0.45 -8.78 3.64
C ILE A 163 -1.29 -9.98 4.05
N THR A 164 -1.88 -9.91 5.23
CA THR A 164 -2.79 -10.95 5.73
C THR A 164 -3.99 -11.11 4.79
N LYS A 165 -4.42 -12.35 4.57
CA LYS A 165 -5.61 -12.62 3.75
C LYS A 165 -6.79 -11.78 4.22
N ASP A 166 -7.55 -11.25 3.27
CA ASP A 166 -8.72 -10.36 3.47
C ASP A 166 -8.40 -8.97 4.06
N LEU A 167 -7.11 -8.62 4.27
CA LEU A 167 -6.68 -7.32 4.77
C LEU A 167 -5.93 -6.46 3.72
N ALA A 168 -6.04 -6.80 2.44
CA ALA A 168 -5.62 -5.96 1.33
C ALA A 168 -6.81 -5.19 0.77
N PHE A 169 -6.74 -3.86 0.80
CA PHE A 169 -7.80 -2.98 0.33
C PHE A 169 -7.29 -2.08 -0.78
N LEU A 170 -8.10 -1.91 -1.82
CA LEU A 170 -7.81 -0.98 -2.92
C LEU A 170 -8.81 0.17 -2.87
N PHE A 171 -8.30 1.37 -2.68
CA PHE A 171 -9.07 2.60 -2.64
C PHE A 171 -9.03 3.34 -3.98
N HIS A 172 -10.11 4.02 -4.29
CA HIS A 172 -10.20 4.98 -5.39
C HIS A 172 -9.98 6.42 -4.87
N TYR A 173 -10.46 6.72 -3.64
CA TYR A 173 -10.41 8.05 -3.07
C TYR A 173 -9.26 8.20 -2.07
N PHE A 174 -8.30 9.09 -2.36
CA PHE A 174 -7.16 9.38 -1.49
C PHE A 174 -7.59 9.78 -0.07
N ALA A 175 -8.59 10.66 0.05
CA ALA A 175 -9.08 11.11 1.34
C ALA A 175 -9.60 9.96 2.22
N ILE A 176 -10.34 9.01 1.64
CA ILE A 176 -10.87 7.86 2.38
C ILE A 176 -9.74 6.91 2.79
N ARG A 177 -8.76 6.66 1.91
CA ARG A 177 -7.58 5.87 2.25
C ARG A 177 -6.82 6.50 3.43
N LYS A 178 -6.57 7.80 3.38
CA LYS A 178 -5.87 8.53 4.45
C LYS A 178 -6.65 8.51 5.76
N LEU A 179 -7.97 8.64 5.71
CA LEU A 179 -8.84 8.48 6.87
C LEU A 179 -8.60 7.12 7.56
N HIS A 180 -8.60 6.02 6.80
CA HIS A 180 -8.35 4.68 7.35
C HIS A 180 -6.94 4.50 7.92
N LEU A 181 -5.92 5.16 7.34
CA LEU A 181 -4.57 5.15 7.90
C LEU A 181 -4.51 5.79 9.29
N VAL A 182 -5.39 6.76 9.58
CA VAL A 182 -5.38 7.52 10.84
C VAL A 182 -6.33 6.94 11.89
N MET A 183 -7.53 6.52 11.50
CA MET A 183 -8.65 6.22 12.42
C MET A 183 -8.29 5.27 13.57
N ARG A 184 -7.51 4.23 13.31
CA ARG A 184 -7.13 3.20 14.30
C ARG A 184 -5.68 3.28 14.75
N SER A 185 -4.92 4.25 14.23
CA SER A 185 -3.50 4.34 14.47
C SER A 185 -3.20 4.82 15.90
N LYS A 186 -2.24 4.18 16.52
CA LYS A 186 -1.64 4.59 17.81
C LYS A 186 -0.25 5.17 17.63
N ALA A 187 0.41 4.82 16.53
CA ALA A 187 1.72 5.35 16.19
C ALA A 187 1.95 5.35 14.67
N PHE A 188 2.75 6.30 14.23
CA PHE A 188 3.24 6.41 12.88
C PHE A 188 4.76 6.29 12.87
N VAL A 189 5.28 5.46 11.98
CA VAL A 189 6.71 5.27 11.77
C VAL A 189 7.03 5.64 10.34
N VAL A 190 7.91 6.64 10.18
CA VAL A 190 8.22 7.20 8.88
C VAL A 190 9.68 6.89 8.54
N PHE A 191 9.85 6.05 7.54
CA PHE A 191 11.14 5.73 6.95
C PHE A 191 11.46 6.65 5.78
N PRO A 192 12.71 6.71 5.31
CA PRO A 192 13.07 7.54 4.17
C PRO A 192 12.18 7.28 2.95
N GLY A 193 11.69 8.37 2.34
CA GLY A 193 10.76 8.29 1.21
C GLY A 193 10.75 9.53 0.35
N GLY A 194 9.92 9.53 -0.67
CA GLY A 194 9.69 10.66 -1.57
C GLY A 194 8.46 11.49 -1.19
N PHE A 195 7.95 12.26 -2.15
CA PHE A 195 6.83 13.18 -1.95
C PHE A 195 5.57 12.50 -1.39
N GLY A 196 5.24 11.26 -1.80
CA GLY A 196 4.09 10.55 -1.24
C GLY A 196 4.24 10.24 0.24
N THR A 197 5.47 9.91 0.70
CA THR A 197 5.75 9.71 2.13
C THR A 197 5.66 11.03 2.91
N PHE A 198 6.11 12.14 2.33
CA PHE A 198 5.97 13.47 2.94
C PHE A 198 4.53 13.94 2.99
N ASP A 199 3.74 13.68 1.94
CA ASP A 199 2.31 13.97 1.91
C ASP A 199 1.58 13.30 3.07
N GLU A 200 1.83 12.01 3.28
CA GLU A 200 1.27 11.24 4.39
C GLU A 200 1.78 11.74 5.76
N LEU A 201 3.06 12.11 5.87
CA LEU A 201 3.63 12.64 7.12
C LEU A 201 3.04 14.00 7.49
N PHE A 202 3.00 14.95 6.56
CA PHE A 202 2.53 16.28 6.86
C PHE A 202 1.03 16.34 7.15
N GLU A 203 0.23 15.47 6.55
CA GLU A 203 -1.19 15.37 6.87
C GLU A 203 -1.44 14.89 8.32
N ILE A 204 -0.55 14.05 8.86
CA ILE A 204 -0.65 13.60 10.26
C ILE A 204 -0.21 14.71 11.23
N LEU A 205 0.71 15.58 10.81
CA LEU A 205 1.26 16.65 11.65
C LEU A 205 0.40 17.91 11.67
N THR A 206 -0.58 18.01 10.78
CA THR A 206 -1.52 19.15 10.71
C THR A 206 -2.85 18.83 11.38
#